data_8c4f073181e49642a41efb71e73115bf
#
_entry.id   8c4f073181e49642a41efb71e73115bf
#
_cell.length_a   1.000
_cell.length_b   1.000
_cell.length_c   1.000
_cell.angle_alpha   90.00
_cell.angle_beta   90.00
_cell.angle_gamma   90.00
#
_symmetry.space_group_name_H-M   'P 1'
#
loop_
_entity.id
_entity.type
_entity.pdbx_description
1 polymer ?
#
loop_
_entity_poly.entity_id
_entity_poly.type
_entity_poly.pdbx_seq_one_letter_code
_entity_poly.pdbx_strand_id
1 'polypeptide(L)'
;MLEYEKRRLERQKKQIELLKEREGFRDTVYTDTTGNPTIAYGHKIQEGETFTTITKEEAEELLLKDYQKAYEGAQRIMNDYAMPFGNNITHALTGMVFQLGEQGTREFKKTLAYLTHEMWDEAIAESK
;
A
#
# COMPACT_ATOMS: atom_id res chain seq x y z
N MET A 1 20.99 -14.54 5.72
CA MET A 1 19.67 -13.89 5.86
C MET A 1 18.86 -14.63 6.93
N LEU A 2 18.32 -13.90 7.87
CA LEU A 2 17.49 -14.49 8.93
C LEU A 2 16.16 -15.00 8.34
N GLU A 3 15.63 -16.06 8.94
CA GLU A 3 14.43 -16.73 8.44
C GLU A 3 13.22 -15.80 8.36
N TYR A 4 13.03 -14.93 9.36
CA TYR A 4 11.91 -14.00 9.33
C TYR A 4 12.05 -12.93 8.24
N GLU A 5 13.26 -12.51 7.91
CA GLU A 5 13.52 -11.57 6.82
C GLU A 5 13.19 -12.21 5.47
N LYS A 6 13.54 -13.47 5.31
CA LYS A 6 13.22 -14.25 4.12
C LYS A 6 11.71 -14.36 3.90
N ARG A 7 10.98 -14.67 4.98
CA ARG A 7 9.52 -14.76 4.95
C ARG A 7 8.88 -13.41 4.64
N ARG A 8 9.42 -12.33 5.18
CA ARG A 8 8.94 -10.98 4.90
C ARG A 8 9.10 -10.63 3.43
N LEU A 9 10.26 -10.93 2.85
CA LEU A 9 10.52 -10.70 1.43
C LEU A 9 9.59 -11.50 0.54
N GLU A 10 9.32 -12.75 0.90
CA GLU A 10 8.39 -13.61 0.17
C GLU A 10 6.97 -13.06 0.21
N ARG A 11 6.52 -12.57 1.36
CA ARG A 11 5.21 -11.93 1.50
C ARG A 11 5.11 -10.65 0.67
N GLN A 12 6.18 -9.84 0.65
CA GLN A 12 6.21 -8.63 -0.18
C GLN A 12 6.12 -8.97 -1.66
N LYS A 13 6.82 -10.00 -2.10
CA LYS A 13 6.75 -10.48 -3.50
C LYS A 13 5.33 -10.88 -3.87
N LYS A 14 4.64 -11.61 -2.99
CA LYS A 14 3.24 -12.00 -3.21
C LYS A 14 2.34 -10.78 -3.33
N GLN A 15 2.51 -9.80 -2.46
CA GLN A 15 1.71 -8.57 -2.49
C GLN A 15 1.92 -7.81 -3.80
N ILE A 16 3.16 -7.74 -4.26
CA ILE A 16 3.49 -7.06 -5.51
C ILE A 16 2.85 -7.77 -6.70
N GLU A 17 2.88 -9.09 -6.73
CA GLU A 17 2.21 -9.85 -7.80
C GLU A 17 0.70 -9.63 -7.79
N LEU A 18 0.08 -9.59 -6.62
CA LEU A 18 -1.34 -9.29 -6.48
C LEU A 18 -1.67 -7.87 -6.93
N LEU A 19 -0.80 -6.91 -6.63
CA LEU A 19 -0.98 -5.53 -7.09
C LEU A 19 -0.87 -5.42 -8.60
N LYS A 20 0.06 -6.15 -9.22
CA LYS A 20 0.19 -6.20 -10.68
C LYS A 20 -1.11 -6.69 -11.33
N GLU A 21 -1.70 -7.75 -10.79
CA GLU A 21 -2.95 -8.30 -11.30
C GLU A 21 -4.11 -7.32 -11.14
N ARG A 22 -4.20 -6.69 -9.95
CA ARG A 22 -5.28 -5.76 -9.65
C ARG A 22 -5.21 -4.49 -10.48
N GLU A 23 -4.02 -3.89 -10.56
CA GLU A 23 -3.84 -2.60 -11.22
C GLU A 23 -3.74 -2.72 -12.74
N GLY A 24 -3.15 -3.81 -13.21
CA GLY A 24 -2.87 -4.00 -14.63
C GLY A 24 -1.77 -3.09 -15.14
N PHE A 25 -1.09 -3.51 -16.20
CA PHE A 25 0.00 -2.74 -16.80
C PHE A 25 -0.52 -1.81 -17.88
N ARG A 26 -0.12 -0.55 -17.83
CA ARG A 26 -0.36 0.45 -18.88
C ARG A 26 0.96 1.10 -19.25
N ASP A 27 1.33 1.04 -20.51
CA ASP A 27 2.60 1.61 -20.99
C ASP A 27 2.52 3.10 -21.32
N THR A 28 1.32 3.67 -21.31
CA THR A 28 1.09 5.11 -21.56
C THR A 28 0.21 5.70 -20.47
N VAL A 29 0.23 7.02 -20.37
CA VAL A 29 -0.56 7.74 -19.36
C VAL A 29 -2.05 7.57 -19.63
N TYR A 30 -2.81 7.30 -18.58
CA TYR A 30 -4.28 7.25 -18.62
C TYR A 30 -4.82 7.96 -17.39
N THR A 31 -6.12 8.24 -17.40
CA THR A 31 -6.81 8.85 -16.26
C THR A 31 -7.50 7.74 -15.48
N ASP A 32 -7.25 7.66 -14.17
CA ASP A 32 -7.87 6.65 -13.32
C ASP A 32 -9.35 7.01 -13.02
N THR A 33 -10.02 6.15 -12.26
CA THR A 33 -11.44 6.36 -11.91
C THR A 33 -11.68 7.59 -11.07
N THR A 34 -10.65 8.10 -10.39
CA THR A 34 -10.73 9.31 -9.55
C THR A 34 -10.26 10.57 -10.28
N GLY A 35 -9.91 10.47 -11.56
CA GLY A 35 -9.50 11.61 -12.38
C GLY A 35 -8.02 11.94 -12.33
N ASN A 36 -7.19 11.07 -11.77
CA ASN A 36 -5.76 11.28 -11.65
C ASN A 36 -4.98 10.70 -12.83
N PRO A 37 -3.97 11.41 -13.39
CA PRO A 37 -3.10 10.84 -14.40
C PRO A 37 -2.27 9.71 -13.80
N THR A 38 -2.25 8.58 -14.48
CA THR A 38 -1.69 7.33 -13.97
C THR A 38 -0.94 6.61 -15.07
N ILE A 39 0.07 5.83 -14.72
CA ILE A 39 0.85 5.02 -15.67
C ILE A 39 1.35 3.75 -14.98
N ALA A 40 1.86 2.82 -15.75
CA ALA A 40 2.47 1.59 -15.26
C ALA A 40 1.47 0.72 -14.49
N TYR A 41 1.79 0.30 -13.29
CA TYR A 41 0.91 -0.50 -12.43
C TYR A 41 0.23 0.42 -11.40
N GLY A 42 -0.59 1.34 -11.89
CA GLY A 42 -1.33 2.22 -11.00
C GLY A 42 -0.52 3.34 -10.36
N HIS A 43 0.63 3.69 -10.94
CA HIS A 43 1.43 4.80 -10.42
C HIS A 43 0.76 6.13 -10.74
N LYS A 44 0.35 6.86 -9.71
CA LYS A 44 -0.20 8.20 -9.88
C LYS A 44 0.94 9.18 -10.12
N ILE A 45 0.89 9.87 -11.25
CA ILE A 45 1.95 10.78 -11.66
C ILE A 45 1.97 11.98 -10.73
N GLN A 46 3.14 12.23 -10.14
CA GLN A 46 3.34 13.33 -9.19
C GLN A 46 3.79 14.60 -9.92
N GLU A 47 3.64 15.73 -9.26
CA GLU A 47 4.11 17.01 -9.77
C GLU A 47 5.61 16.92 -10.04
N GLY A 48 6.01 17.36 -11.22
CA GLY A 48 7.41 17.29 -11.65
C GLY A 48 7.80 16.02 -12.38
N GLU A 49 6.94 14.99 -12.36
CA GLU A 49 7.16 13.77 -13.12
C GLU A 49 6.61 13.92 -14.54
N THR A 50 7.35 13.44 -15.52
CA THR A 50 6.91 13.44 -16.90
C THR A 50 7.09 12.04 -17.49
N PHE A 51 5.99 11.46 -17.99
CA PHE A 51 6.01 10.16 -18.64
C PHE A 51 5.39 10.24 -20.01
N THR A 52 6.00 9.57 -20.99
CA THR A 52 5.43 9.36 -22.31
C THR A 52 5.05 7.89 -22.46
N THR A 53 6.05 7.02 -22.32
CA THR A 53 5.88 5.56 -22.33
C THR A 53 6.78 4.97 -21.25
N ILE A 54 6.48 3.75 -20.87
CA ILE A 54 7.27 3.02 -19.87
C ILE A 54 7.33 1.54 -20.23
N THR A 55 8.47 0.89 -19.99
CA THR A 55 8.62 -0.54 -20.17
C THR A 55 8.10 -1.29 -18.96
N LYS A 56 7.87 -2.61 -19.10
CA LYS A 56 7.45 -3.43 -17.95
C LYS A 56 8.49 -3.43 -16.84
N GLU A 57 9.75 -3.48 -17.20
CA GLU A 57 10.86 -3.49 -16.25
C GLU A 57 10.89 -2.18 -15.45
N GLU A 58 10.75 -1.05 -16.12
CA GLU A 58 10.66 0.26 -15.49
C GLU A 58 9.41 0.35 -14.61
N ALA A 59 8.30 -0.19 -15.08
CA ALA A 59 7.03 -0.20 -14.35
C ALA A 59 7.14 -1.03 -13.06
N GLU A 60 7.85 -2.16 -13.11
CA GLU A 60 8.08 -2.98 -11.93
C GLU A 60 8.93 -2.27 -10.89
N GLU A 61 9.98 -1.57 -11.32
CA GLU A 61 10.80 -0.77 -10.42
C GLU A 61 9.97 0.34 -9.76
N LEU A 62 9.12 0.98 -10.54
CA LEU A 62 8.25 2.04 -10.05
C LEU A 62 7.25 1.49 -9.03
N LEU A 63 6.68 0.32 -9.31
CA LEU A 63 5.76 -0.35 -8.40
C LEU A 63 6.44 -0.69 -7.07
N LEU A 64 7.68 -1.18 -7.11
CA LEU A 64 8.45 -1.49 -5.90
C LEU A 64 8.68 -0.22 -5.07
N LYS A 65 9.00 0.88 -5.71
CA LYS A 65 9.19 2.17 -5.02
C LYS A 65 7.87 2.66 -4.41
N ASP A 66 6.78 2.57 -5.15
CA ASP A 66 5.46 2.97 -4.66
C ASP A 66 5.02 2.11 -3.49
N TYR A 67 5.26 0.80 -3.57
CA TYR A 67 4.94 -0.12 -2.49
C TYR A 67 5.75 0.19 -1.24
N GLN A 68 7.06 0.45 -1.40
CA GLN A 68 7.94 0.77 -0.28
C GLN A 68 7.50 2.07 0.40
N LYS A 69 7.14 3.09 -0.36
CA LYS A 69 6.60 4.35 0.18
C LYS A 69 5.31 4.10 0.96
N ALA A 70 4.43 3.28 0.41
CA ALA A 70 3.16 2.95 1.07
C ALA A 70 3.40 2.20 2.38
N TYR A 71 4.32 1.26 2.38
CA TYR A 71 4.68 0.51 3.58
C TYR A 71 5.24 1.43 4.67
N GLU A 72 6.14 2.33 4.31
CA GLU A 72 6.71 3.31 5.25
C GLU A 72 5.63 4.24 5.80
N GLY A 73 4.72 4.69 4.94
CA GLY A 73 3.58 5.51 5.36
C GLY A 73 2.66 4.77 6.33
N ALA A 74 2.41 3.50 6.06
CA ALA A 74 1.61 2.66 6.95
C ALA A 74 2.28 2.51 8.32
N GLN A 75 3.59 2.32 8.35
CA GLN A 75 4.34 2.21 9.60
C GLN A 75 4.26 3.51 10.42
N ARG A 76 4.37 4.67 9.77
CA ARG A 76 4.22 5.96 10.45
C ARG A 76 2.83 6.11 11.08
N ILE A 77 1.79 5.71 10.35
CA ILE A 77 0.42 5.74 10.85
C ILE A 77 0.26 4.81 12.05
N MET A 78 0.78 3.58 11.94
CA MET A 78 0.70 2.62 13.04
C MET A 78 1.36 3.14 14.31
N ASN A 79 2.52 3.77 14.16
CA ASN A 79 3.23 4.37 15.29
C ASN A 79 2.43 5.53 15.89
N ASP A 80 1.91 6.42 15.06
CA ASP A 80 1.18 7.61 15.51
C ASP A 80 -0.12 7.27 16.22
N TYR A 81 -0.78 6.19 15.82
CA TYR A 81 -2.04 5.75 16.44
C TYR A 81 -1.85 4.61 17.43
N ALA A 82 -0.60 4.26 17.74
CA ALA A 82 -0.26 3.17 18.67
C ALA A 82 -1.01 1.88 18.35
N MET A 83 -1.11 1.56 17.07
CA MET A 83 -1.77 0.34 16.61
C MET A 83 -0.95 -0.89 16.95
N PRO A 84 -1.61 -2.02 17.27
CA PRO A 84 -0.88 -3.27 17.51
C PRO A 84 -0.18 -3.73 16.24
N PHE A 85 1.05 -4.21 16.39
CA PHE A 85 1.79 -4.76 15.27
C PHE A 85 1.20 -6.11 14.88
N GLY A 86 0.90 -6.27 13.61
CA GLY A 86 0.39 -7.52 13.07
C GLY A 86 0.40 -7.45 11.55
N ASN A 87 0.64 -8.59 10.91
CA ASN A 87 0.73 -8.66 9.46
C ASN A 87 -0.55 -8.17 8.77
N ASN A 88 -1.71 -8.53 9.32
CA ASN A 88 -3.00 -8.17 8.74
C ASN A 88 -3.23 -6.65 8.74
N ILE A 89 -2.90 -5.99 9.85
CA ILE A 89 -3.04 -4.55 9.98
C ILE A 89 -2.07 -3.84 9.04
N THR A 90 -0.83 -4.31 9.02
CA THR A 90 0.22 -3.75 8.15
C THR A 90 -0.18 -3.85 6.69
N HIS A 91 -0.69 -5.01 6.26
CA HIS A 91 -1.14 -5.20 4.88
C HIS A 91 -2.33 -4.30 4.54
N ALA A 92 -3.31 -4.23 5.42
CA ALA A 92 -4.49 -3.40 5.19
C ALA A 92 -4.13 -1.93 5.06
N LEU A 93 -3.31 -1.41 5.98
CA LEU A 93 -2.87 -0.02 5.94
C LEU A 93 -1.97 0.27 4.75
N THR A 94 -1.05 -0.64 4.43
CA THR A 94 -0.19 -0.48 3.26
C THR A 94 -1.04 -0.37 1.98
N GLY A 95 -2.07 -1.20 1.86
CA GLY A 95 -3.00 -1.14 0.74
C GLY A 95 -3.74 0.19 0.68
N MET A 96 -4.21 0.70 1.81
CA MET A 96 -4.88 2.00 1.88
C MET A 96 -3.93 3.14 1.49
N VAL A 97 -2.70 3.14 2.03
CA VAL A 97 -1.70 4.16 1.71
C VAL A 97 -1.31 4.09 0.24
N PHE A 98 -1.21 2.89 -0.33
CA PHE A 98 -0.93 2.71 -1.75
C PHE A 98 -2.01 3.38 -2.62
N GLN A 99 -3.28 3.20 -2.27
CA GLN A 99 -4.40 3.75 -3.04
C GLN A 99 -4.67 5.23 -2.77
N LEU A 100 -4.59 5.66 -1.53
CA LEU A 100 -5.04 6.97 -1.08
C LEU A 100 -3.89 7.94 -0.74
N GLY A 101 -2.67 7.43 -0.61
CA GLY A 101 -1.55 8.17 -0.06
C GLY A 101 -1.62 8.20 1.47
N GLU A 102 -0.53 8.60 2.10
CA GLU A 102 -0.46 8.67 3.57
C GLU A 102 -1.45 9.69 4.11
N GLN A 103 -1.50 10.89 3.51
CA GLN A 103 -2.40 11.95 3.97
C GLN A 103 -3.86 11.56 3.78
N GLY A 104 -4.20 10.98 2.62
CA GLY A 104 -5.56 10.50 2.37
C GLY A 104 -5.99 9.44 3.38
N THR A 105 -5.08 8.53 3.73
CA THR A 105 -5.36 7.50 4.73
C THR A 105 -5.56 8.14 6.11
N ARG A 106 -4.78 9.14 6.47
CA ARG A 106 -4.89 9.85 7.76
C ARG A 106 -6.20 10.63 7.88
N GLU A 107 -6.78 11.05 6.77
CA GLU A 107 -8.08 11.72 6.76
C GLU A 107 -9.22 10.80 7.20
N PHE A 108 -9.03 9.50 7.15
CA PHE A 108 -9.96 8.51 7.68
C PHE A 108 -9.71 8.25 9.17
N LYS A 109 -9.53 9.30 9.98
CA LYS A 109 -9.22 9.18 11.41
C LYS A 109 -10.24 8.34 12.17
N LYS A 110 -11.52 8.53 11.88
CA LYS A 110 -12.60 7.77 12.53
C LYS A 110 -12.51 6.29 12.15
N THR A 111 -12.23 6.02 10.89
CA THR A 111 -12.07 4.65 10.39
C THR A 111 -10.86 3.98 11.04
N LEU A 112 -9.73 4.71 11.15
CA LEU A 112 -8.53 4.19 11.80
C LEU A 112 -8.78 3.88 13.27
N ALA A 113 -9.47 4.78 13.97
CA ALA A 113 -9.84 4.57 15.38
C ALA A 113 -10.77 3.37 15.52
N TYR A 114 -11.75 3.25 14.64
CA TYR A 114 -12.68 2.12 14.60
C TYR A 114 -11.94 0.81 14.36
N LEU A 115 -11.05 0.76 13.38
CA LEU A 115 -10.27 -0.44 13.09
C LEU A 115 -9.43 -0.86 14.30
N THR A 116 -8.83 0.10 14.98
CA THR A 116 -8.03 -0.18 16.17
C THR A 116 -8.90 -0.82 17.26
N HIS A 117 -10.06 -0.25 17.53
CA HIS A 117 -10.99 -0.77 18.55
C HIS A 117 -11.60 -2.11 18.14
N GLU A 118 -12.07 -2.22 16.90
CA GLU A 118 -12.71 -3.44 16.42
C GLU A 118 -11.74 -4.62 16.40
N MET A 119 -10.51 -4.40 16.01
CA MET A 119 -9.52 -5.48 15.99
C MET A 119 -9.20 -5.97 17.39
N TRP A 120 -9.16 -5.05 18.37
CA TRP A 120 -9.02 -5.44 19.77
C TRP A 120 -10.23 -6.22 20.26
N ASP A 121 -11.42 -5.73 19.97
CA ASP A 121 -12.67 -6.38 20.39
C ASP A 121 -12.81 -7.76 19.76
N GLU A 122 -12.50 -7.90 18.47
CA GLU A 122 -12.53 -9.17 17.78
C GLU A 122 -11.50 -10.14 18.38
N ALA A 123 -10.30 -9.68 18.65
CA ALA A 123 -9.26 -10.51 19.25
C ALA A 123 -9.68 -11.00 20.64
N ILE A 124 -10.29 -10.13 21.44
CA ILE A 124 -10.82 -10.48 22.76
C ILE A 124 -11.96 -11.49 22.62
N ALA A 125 -12.88 -11.27 21.69
CA ALA A 125 -14.00 -12.16 21.44
C ALA A 125 -13.54 -13.54 21.01
N GLU A 126 -12.56 -13.63 20.12
CA GLU A 126 -12.02 -14.90 19.64
C GLU A 126 -11.24 -15.65 20.72
N SER A 127 -10.66 -14.95 21.68
CA SER A 127 -9.90 -15.58 22.75
C SER A 127 -10.77 -16.14 23.87
N LYS A 128 -12.07 -15.94 23.81
CA LYS A 128 -13.04 -16.51 24.77
C LYS A 128 -13.58 -17.88 24.29
#